data_e2e67ddac8df51c462290fbae75cbce4
#
_entry.id   e2e67ddac8df51c462290fbae75cbce4
#
_cell.length_a   1.000
_cell.length_b   1.000
_cell.length_c   1.000
_cell.angle_alpha   90.00
_cell.angle_beta   90.00
_cell.angle_gamma   90.00
#
_symmetry.space_group_name_H-M   'P 1'
#
loop_
_entity.id
_entity.type
_entity.pdbx_description
1 polymer ?
#
loop_
_entity_poly.entity_id
_entity_poly.type
_entity_poly.pdbx_seq_one_letter_code
_entity_poly.pdbx_strand_id
1 'polypeptide(L)'
;VGSGKSLTVLAYYLEKEAPSDIVVITTAKKRDSLEWEGEAAKLGISTDPLLSRAGSIKVDSWNNIGKYVDSSGKFFIFDEQRLVGTGAWVKSFIRIARGNRWVLLSATPGDTWLDYAPVFVANGFYKNITEFKRRHVMYEPYSKYPKVRGYLDERRLSVLRNDVLVEMPFLKHTERMINYFDVDYDHDLMDVVLKKRWNPYEDEPIKNISEMFRLMRK
;
A
#
# COMPACT_ATOMS: atom_id res chain seq x y z
N VAL A 1 1.30 -4.13 -12.40
CA VAL A 1 2.09 -3.06 -13.04
C VAL A 1 1.59 -2.91 -14.47
N GLY A 2 1.44 -1.66 -14.98
CA GLY A 2 1.02 -1.41 -16.37
C GLY A 2 -0.49 -1.48 -16.66
N SER A 3 -1.35 -1.54 -15.64
CA SER A 3 -2.81 -1.60 -15.82
C SER A 3 -3.49 -0.25 -16.11
N GLY A 4 -2.71 0.82 -16.30
CA GLY A 4 -3.26 2.16 -16.58
C GLY A 4 -3.92 2.88 -15.39
N LYS A 5 -3.77 2.38 -14.15
CA LYS A 5 -4.41 2.96 -12.95
C LYS A 5 -4.16 4.46 -12.78
N SER A 6 -2.93 4.92 -13.01
CA SER A 6 -2.56 6.32 -12.84
C SER A 6 -3.30 7.22 -13.83
N LEU A 7 -3.31 6.85 -15.12
CA LEU A 7 -4.05 7.61 -16.14
C LEU A 7 -5.56 7.57 -15.91
N THR A 8 -6.11 6.42 -15.50
CA THR A 8 -7.55 6.30 -15.22
C THR A 8 -7.98 7.22 -14.09
N VAL A 9 -7.21 7.31 -12.99
CA VAL A 9 -7.59 8.18 -11.88
C VAL A 9 -7.39 9.66 -12.21
N LEU A 10 -6.39 10.02 -13.01
CA LEU A 10 -6.20 11.38 -13.47
C LEU A 10 -7.30 11.82 -14.44
N ALA A 11 -7.75 10.93 -15.32
CA ALA A 11 -8.91 11.18 -16.18
C ALA A 11 -10.20 11.35 -15.35
N TYR A 12 -10.44 10.49 -14.36
CA TYR A 12 -11.54 10.63 -13.41
C TYR A 12 -11.48 11.98 -12.68
N TYR A 13 -10.29 12.37 -12.21
CA TYR A 13 -10.10 13.67 -11.56
C TYR A 13 -10.53 14.84 -12.48
N LEU A 14 -10.09 14.84 -13.73
CA LEU A 14 -10.46 15.92 -14.69
C LEU A 14 -11.96 16.00 -14.93
N GLU A 15 -12.64 14.86 -14.93
CA GLU A 15 -14.07 14.79 -15.18
C GLU A 15 -14.93 15.13 -13.95
N LYS A 16 -14.50 14.75 -12.75
CA LYS A 16 -15.37 14.75 -11.56
C LYS A 16 -14.87 15.62 -10.39
N GLU A 17 -13.57 15.88 -10.28
CA GLU A 17 -12.98 16.49 -9.09
C GLU A 17 -12.28 17.83 -9.36
N ALA A 18 -11.98 18.14 -10.62
CA ALA A 18 -11.39 19.42 -11.00
C ALA A 18 -12.37 20.58 -10.68
N PRO A 19 -11.85 21.76 -10.28
CA PRO A 19 -10.44 22.18 -10.28
C PRO A 19 -9.72 22.03 -8.93
N SER A 20 -10.11 21.13 -8.04
CA SER A 20 -9.43 20.94 -6.75
C SER A 20 -7.97 20.54 -6.94
N ASP A 21 -7.08 20.98 -6.05
CA ASP A 21 -5.69 20.52 -6.07
C ASP A 21 -5.58 19.00 -5.80
N ILE A 22 -4.63 18.36 -6.47
CA ILE A 22 -4.32 16.94 -6.28
C ILE A 22 -3.16 16.77 -5.33
N VAL A 23 -3.28 15.82 -4.39
CA VAL A 23 -2.16 15.33 -3.58
C VAL A 23 -2.01 13.84 -3.81
N VAL A 24 -0.89 13.42 -4.37
CA VAL A 24 -0.54 12.01 -4.55
C VAL A 24 0.38 11.58 -3.42
N ILE A 25 -0.03 10.54 -2.67
CA ILE A 25 0.80 9.89 -1.66
C ILE A 25 1.22 8.53 -2.21
N THR A 26 2.50 8.37 -2.49
CA THR A 26 3.05 7.16 -3.13
C THR A 26 4.33 6.67 -2.44
N THR A 27 5.06 5.72 -3.03
CA THR A 27 6.36 5.31 -2.51
C THR A 27 7.43 6.39 -2.76
N ALA A 28 8.48 6.45 -1.91
CA ALA A 28 9.57 7.40 -2.12
C ALA A 28 10.21 7.23 -3.50
N LYS A 29 10.38 5.99 -3.98
CA LYS A 29 10.94 5.70 -5.30
C LYS A 29 10.11 6.32 -6.43
N LYS A 30 8.79 6.17 -6.40
CA LYS A 30 7.90 6.74 -7.43
C LYS A 30 7.83 8.26 -7.36
N ARG A 31 7.85 8.85 -6.17
CA ARG A 31 7.98 10.30 -6.01
C ARG A 31 9.25 10.81 -6.66
N ASP A 32 10.39 10.18 -6.38
CA ASP A 32 11.72 10.64 -6.85
C ASP A 32 11.92 10.40 -8.36
N SER A 33 11.18 9.45 -8.96
CA SER A 33 11.20 9.20 -10.42
C SER A 33 10.30 10.15 -11.22
N LEU A 34 9.49 11.00 -10.56
CA LEU A 34 8.56 11.95 -11.19
C LEU A 34 7.55 11.27 -12.14
N GLU A 35 7.22 10.00 -11.91
CA GLU A 35 6.29 9.25 -12.75
C GLU A 35 4.89 9.88 -12.76
N TRP A 36 4.40 10.33 -11.61
CA TRP A 36 3.09 10.94 -11.48
C TRP A 36 3.00 12.30 -12.17
N GLU A 37 4.03 13.13 -12.03
CA GLU A 37 4.12 14.42 -12.71
C GLU A 37 4.18 14.25 -14.23
N GLY A 38 4.91 13.25 -14.71
CA GLY A 38 4.99 12.90 -16.12
C GLY A 38 3.64 12.43 -16.70
N GLU A 39 2.89 11.61 -15.97
CA GLU A 39 1.53 11.17 -16.36
C GLU A 39 0.55 12.34 -16.33
N ALA A 40 0.61 13.19 -15.31
CA ALA A 40 -0.25 14.36 -15.15
C ALA A 40 -0.02 15.38 -16.27
N ALA A 41 1.23 15.62 -16.65
CA ALA A 41 1.59 16.56 -17.71
C ALA A 41 0.98 16.18 -19.07
N LYS A 42 0.85 14.88 -19.38
CA LYS A 42 0.19 14.39 -20.60
C LYS A 42 -1.28 14.84 -20.68
N LEU A 43 -1.90 15.10 -19.54
CA LEU A 43 -3.29 15.54 -19.41
C LEU A 43 -3.42 17.05 -19.13
N GLY A 44 -2.32 17.80 -19.19
CA GLY A 44 -2.29 19.25 -18.95
C GLY A 44 -2.41 19.64 -17.48
N ILE A 45 -2.12 18.70 -16.54
CA ILE A 45 -2.06 18.96 -15.11
C ILE A 45 -0.60 19.23 -14.74
N SER A 46 -0.32 20.35 -14.07
CA SER A 46 1.02 20.79 -13.71
C SER A 46 1.21 20.90 -12.21
N THR A 47 2.47 20.83 -11.77
CA THR A 47 2.88 21.20 -10.41
C THR A 47 2.81 22.71 -10.18
N ASP A 48 2.95 23.51 -11.26
CA ASP A 48 2.76 24.95 -11.22
C ASP A 48 1.28 25.28 -11.45
N PRO A 49 0.59 25.92 -10.47
CA PRO A 49 -0.82 26.28 -10.61
C PRO A 49 -1.11 27.18 -11.80
N LEU A 50 -0.16 28.03 -12.22
CA LEU A 50 -0.32 28.96 -13.35
C LEU A 50 -0.30 28.26 -14.71
N LEU A 51 0.34 27.08 -14.78
CA LEU A 51 0.46 26.29 -15.99
C LEU A 51 -0.54 25.12 -16.06
N SER A 52 -1.25 24.85 -14.96
CA SER A 52 -2.22 23.77 -14.90
C SER A 52 -3.55 24.19 -15.50
N ARG A 53 -4.15 23.32 -16.32
CA ARG A 53 -5.51 23.48 -16.86
C ARG A 53 -6.61 23.18 -15.83
N ALA A 54 -6.23 22.66 -14.69
CA ALA A 54 -7.09 22.28 -13.57
C ALA A 54 -6.41 22.67 -12.26
N GLY A 55 -6.65 21.98 -11.15
CA GLY A 55 -5.86 22.17 -9.93
C GLY A 55 -4.43 21.67 -10.09
N SER A 56 -3.52 22.16 -9.25
CA SER A 56 -2.12 21.72 -9.26
C SER A 56 -1.97 20.30 -8.70
N ILE A 57 -0.89 19.59 -9.12
CA ILE A 57 -0.54 18.30 -8.56
C ILE A 57 0.70 18.40 -7.66
N LYS A 58 0.62 17.79 -6.49
CA LYS A 58 1.75 17.60 -5.57
C LYS A 58 1.93 16.13 -5.26
N VAL A 59 3.15 15.63 -5.40
CA VAL A 59 3.50 14.23 -5.13
C VAL A 59 4.39 14.14 -3.90
N ASP A 60 4.04 13.26 -2.96
CA ASP A 60 4.84 13.03 -1.76
C ASP A 60 4.84 11.55 -1.37
N SER A 61 5.72 11.17 -0.45
CA SER A 61 5.85 9.80 0.01
C SER A 61 4.97 9.50 1.22
N TRP A 62 4.63 8.22 1.41
CA TRP A 62 3.93 7.73 2.60
C TRP A 62 4.59 8.14 3.92
N ASN A 63 5.92 8.29 3.96
CA ASN A 63 6.63 8.74 5.14
C ASN A 63 6.23 10.16 5.56
N ASN A 64 5.76 10.95 4.63
CA ASN A 64 5.36 12.34 4.81
C ASN A 64 3.85 12.53 4.96
N ILE A 65 3.04 11.49 4.94
CA ILE A 65 1.57 11.58 4.98
C ILE A 65 1.05 12.42 6.15
N GLY A 66 1.76 12.39 7.28
CA GLY A 66 1.41 13.18 8.47
C GLY A 66 1.33 14.69 8.25
N LYS A 67 2.02 15.23 7.22
CA LYS A 67 1.98 16.66 6.87
C LYS A 67 0.63 17.11 6.33
N TYR A 68 -0.21 16.18 5.89
CA TYR A 68 -1.47 16.44 5.18
C TYR A 68 -2.72 16.21 6.04
N VAL A 69 -2.58 15.86 7.31
CA VAL A 69 -3.72 15.48 8.18
C VAL A 69 -4.72 16.60 8.43
N ASP A 70 -4.32 17.83 8.25
CA ASP A 70 -5.17 19.02 8.41
C ASP A 70 -5.56 19.66 7.06
N SER A 71 -5.24 18.98 5.95
CA SER A 71 -5.66 19.41 4.60
C SER A 71 -7.15 19.18 4.40
N SER A 72 -7.81 20.10 3.68
CA SER A 72 -9.20 19.98 3.29
C SER A 72 -9.43 20.50 1.86
N GLY A 73 -10.51 20.04 1.21
CA GLY A 73 -10.91 20.50 -0.13
C GLY A 73 -9.96 20.11 -1.26
N LYS A 74 -9.16 19.06 -1.05
CA LYS A 74 -8.24 18.52 -2.06
C LYS A 74 -8.69 17.14 -2.52
N PHE A 75 -8.21 16.73 -3.69
CA PHE A 75 -8.35 15.36 -4.15
C PHE A 75 -7.10 14.55 -3.84
N PHE A 76 -7.23 13.51 -3.02
CA PHE A 76 -6.11 12.66 -2.64
C PHE A 76 -6.07 11.38 -3.46
N ILE A 77 -4.90 11.04 -3.98
CA ILE A 77 -4.60 9.76 -4.62
C ILE A 77 -3.59 9.03 -3.73
N PHE A 78 -4.02 7.93 -3.12
CA PHE A 78 -3.15 7.05 -2.33
C PHE A 78 -2.71 5.87 -3.18
N ASP A 79 -1.42 5.76 -3.47
CA ASP A 79 -0.88 4.81 -4.44
C ASP A 79 0.10 3.83 -3.81
N GLU A 80 0.00 2.57 -4.25
CA GLU A 80 0.90 1.44 -3.94
C GLU A 80 1.13 1.11 -2.46
N GLN A 81 0.18 1.41 -1.58
CA GLN A 81 0.32 1.03 -0.18
C GLN A 81 -0.84 0.17 0.28
N ARG A 82 -0.48 -0.90 0.98
CA ARG A 82 -1.42 -1.70 1.76
C ARG A 82 -1.58 -1.06 3.14
N LEU A 83 -2.73 -0.49 3.37
CA LEU A 83 -3.08 0.15 4.64
C LEU A 83 -3.55 -0.90 5.65
N VAL A 84 -2.62 -1.48 6.39
CA VAL A 84 -2.93 -2.53 7.37
C VAL A 84 -2.63 -2.09 8.80
N GLY A 85 -3.37 -2.66 9.76
CA GLY A 85 -3.16 -2.43 11.17
C GLY A 85 -3.65 -1.07 11.67
N THR A 86 -2.95 -0.48 12.62
CA THR A 86 -3.33 0.77 13.33
C THR A 86 -2.18 1.77 13.43
N GLY A 87 -1.17 1.63 12.57
CA GLY A 87 0.02 2.48 12.55
C GLY A 87 -0.26 3.94 12.22
N ALA A 88 0.79 4.76 12.28
CA ALA A 88 0.69 6.20 12.03
C ALA A 88 0.13 6.52 10.63
N TRP A 89 0.53 5.79 9.61
CA TRP A 89 0.03 5.99 8.24
C TRP A 89 -1.48 5.75 8.13
N VAL A 90 -1.99 4.68 8.76
CA VAL A 90 -3.43 4.38 8.77
C VAL A 90 -4.22 5.48 9.47
N LYS A 91 -3.73 5.99 10.61
CA LYS A 91 -4.37 7.09 11.33
C LYS A 91 -4.41 8.37 10.48
N SER A 92 -3.28 8.71 9.84
CA SER A 92 -3.18 9.85 8.94
C SER A 92 -4.12 9.72 7.74
N PHE A 93 -4.12 8.55 7.08
CA PHE A 93 -5.03 8.25 5.99
C PHE A 93 -6.50 8.46 6.37
N ILE A 94 -6.96 7.86 7.47
CA ILE A 94 -8.35 8.00 7.92
C ILE A 94 -8.70 9.46 8.23
N ARG A 95 -7.76 10.23 8.81
CA ARG A 95 -8.00 11.65 9.12
C ARG A 95 -8.11 12.50 7.84
N ILE A 96 -7.21 12.29 6.89
CA ILE A 96 -7.23 12.98 5.57
C ILE A 96 -8.51 12.63 4.81
N ALA A 97 -8.85 11.34 4.75
CA ALA A 97 -10.01 10.82 4.00
C ALA A 97 -11.35 11.41 4.48
N ARG A 98 -11.48 11.74 5.75
CA ARG A 98 -12.70 12.35 6.33
C ARG A 98 -12.96 13.79 5.85
N GLY A 99 -11.91 14.52 5.50
CA GLY A 99 -12.02 15.93 5.10
C GLY A 99 -11.81 16.18 3.60
N ASN A 100 -11.56 15.13 2.83
CA ASN A 100 -11.20 15.25 1.42
C ASN A 100 -11.87 14.17 0.56
N ARG A 101 -11.93 14.42 -0.74
CA ARG A 101 -12.23 13.38 -1.74
C ARG A 101 -10.94 12.57 -1.97
N TRP A 102 -11.09 11.27 -2.18
CA TRP A 102 -9.91 10.41 -2.30
C TRP A 102 -10.16 9.13 -3.09
N VAL A 103 -9.07 8.57 -3.59
CA VAL A 103 -9.02 7.23 -4.19
C VAL A 103 -7.79 6.49 -3.66
N LEU A 104 -7.91 5.18 -3.48
CA LEU A 104 -6.80 4.30 -3.11
C LEU A 104 -6.52 3.33 -4.26
N LEU A 105 -5.30 3.36 -4.78
CA LEU A 105 -4.83 2.49 -5.85
C LEU A 105 -3.96 1.38 -5.25
N SER A 106 -4.34 0.13 -5.48
CA SER A 106 -3.57 -1.02 -5.03
C SER A 106 -3.69 -2.18 -6.03
N ALA A 107 -2.61 -2.92 -6.19
CA ALA A 107 -2.64 -4.21 -6.89
C ALA A 107 -3.10 -5.35 -5.96
N THR A 108 -2.99 -5.14 -4.63
CA THR A 108 -3.32 -6.12 -3.58
C THR A 108 -4.08 -5.41 -2.47
N PRO A 109 -5.38 -5.14 -2.63
CA PRO A 109 -6.15 -4.31 -1.69
C PRO A 109 -6.26 -4.94 -0.29
N GLY A 110 -6.23 -6.26 -0.18
CA GLY A 110 -6.22 -6.98 1.09
C GLY A 110 -6.46 -8.48 0.91
N ASP A 111 -5.89 -9.30 1.80
CA ASP A 111 -6.08 -10.76 1.82
C ASP A 111 -7.09 -11.16 2.90
N THR A 112 -7.27 -10.30 3.90
CA THR A 112 -8.18 -10.53 5.03
C THR A 112 -9.13 -9.36 5.22
N TRP A 113 -10.28 -9.58 5.86
CA TRP A 113 -11.22 -8.50 6.16
C TRP A 113 -10.62 -7.39 7.04
N LEU A 114 -9.63 -7.74 7.86
CA LEU A 114 -8.94 -6.77 8.69
C LEU A 114 -8.13 -5.76 7.87
N ASP A 115 -7.68 -6.15 6.68
CA ASP A 115 -6.95 -5.27 5.77
C ASP A 115 -7.86 -4.18 5.17
N TYR A 116 -9.16 -4.46 5.04
CA TYR A 116 -10.17 -3.48 4.58
C TYR A 116 -10.64 -2.53 5.68
N ALA A 117 -10.38 -2.84 6.97
CA ALA A 117 -10.90 -2.04 8.07
C ALA A 117 -10.55 -0.53 7.97
N PRO A 118 -9.33 -0.10 7.58
CA PRO A 118 -9.02 1.33 7.39
C PRO A 118 -9.89 1.99 6.31
N VAL A 119 -10.11 1.30 5.18
CA VAL A 119 -10.94 1.78 4.08
C VAL A 119 -12.39 1.89 4.50
N PHE A 120 -12.92 0.89 5.22
CA PHE A 120 -14.28 0.91 5.74
C PHE A 120 -14.50 2.05 6.75
N VAL A 121 -13.51 2.33 7.60
CA VAL A 121 -13.56 3.46 8.53
C VAL A 121 -13.47 4.79 7.79
N ALA A 122 -12.63 4.90 6.77
CA ALA A 122 -12.49 6.10 5.95
C ALA A 122 -13.80 6.43 5.20
N ASN A 123 -14.54 5.41 4.75
CA ASN A 123 -15.87 5.55 4.13
C ASN A 123 -17.01 5.74 5.14
N GLY A 124 -16.73 5.76 6.44
CA GLY A 124 -17.74 6.01 7.48
C GLY A 124 -18.62 4.82 7.86
N PHE A 125 -18.32 3.61 7.36
CA PHE A 125 -19.09 2.40 7.72
C PHE A 125 -18.91 2.01 9.19
N TYR A 126 -17.77 2.39 9.77
CA TYR A 126 -17.43 2.21 11.18
C TYR A 126 -16.82 3.48 11.75
N LYS A 127 -17.07 3.75 13.00
CA LYS A 127 -16.50 4.90 13.72
C LYS A 127 -14.97 4.84 13.81
N ASN A 128 -14.43 3.65 14.02
CA ASN A 128 -12.99 3.38 14.11
C ASN A 128 -12.71 1.88 13.94
N ILE A 129 -11.42 1.53 13.82
CA ILE A 129 -10.95 0.14 13.65
C ILE A 129 -11.31 -0.73 14.87
N THR A 130 -11.37 -0.18 16.08
CA THR A 130 -11.75 -0.93 17.29
C THR A 130 -13.20 -1.39 17.20
N GLU A 131 -14.11 -0.54 16.71
CA GLU A 131 -15.50 -0.92 16.48
C GLU A 131 -15.61 -2.04 15.45
N PHE A 132 -14.91 -1.92 14.32
CA PHE A 132 -14.84 -2.98 13.30
C PHE A 132 -14.39 -4.32 13.93
N LYS A 133 -13.26 -4.29 14.65
CA LYS A 133 -12.73 -5.50 15.32
C LYS A 133 -13.73 -6.12 16.29
N ARG A 134 -14.37 -5.30 17.12
CA ARG A 134 -15.35 -5.77 18.11
C ARG A 134 -16.57 -6.43 17.45
N ARG A 135 -16.99 -5.93 16.27
CA ARG A 135 -18.18 -6.44 15.58
C ARG A 135 -17.90 -7.69 14.76
N HIS A 136 -16.69 -7.78 14.17
CA HIS A 136 -16.46 -8.76 13.12
C HIS A 136 -15.29 -9.72 13.37
N VAL A 137 -14.34 -9.42 14.26
CA VAL A 137 -13.14 -10.27 14.42
C VAL A 137 -13.33 -11.23 15.59
N MET A 138 -13.21 -12.52 15.30
CA MET A 138 -13.10 -13.58 16.29
C MET A 138 -11.63 -13.90 16.56
N TYR A 139 -11.24 -13.86 17.83
CA TYR A 139 -9.88 -14.21 18.25
C TYR A 139 -9.82 -15.59 18.88
N GLU A 140 -8.67 -16.24 18.82
CA GLU A 140 -8.40 -17.49 19.54
C GLU A 140 -8.35 -17.22 21.05
N PRO A 141 -9.20 -17.89 21.87
CA PRO A 141 -9.39 -17.54 23.28
C PRO A 141 -8.17 -17.79 24.17
N TYR A 142 -7.28 -18.69 23.78
CA TYR A 142 -6.14 -19.12 24.60
C TYR A 142 -4.77 -18.78 23.99
N SER A 143 -4.75 -17.90 23.00
CA SER A 143 -3.50 -17.47 22.36
C SER A 143 -2.81 -16.39 23.19
N LYS A 144 -1.50 -16.51 23.42
CA LYS A 144 -0.69 -15.49 24.11
C LYS A 144 -0.73 -14.13 23.41
N TYR A 145 -0.92 -14.12 22.09
CA TYR A 145 -1.07 -12.92 21.27
C TYR A 145 -2.40 -12.99 20.52
N PRO A 146 -3.06 -11.84 20.26
CA PRO A 146 -4.31 -11.81 19.51
C PRO A 146 -4.16 -12.45 18.13
N LYS A 147 -4.62 -13.69 17.97
CA LYS A 147 -4.62 -14.42 16.72
C LYS A 147 -6.05 -14.48 16.18
N VAL A 148 -6.24 -14.03 14.95
CA VAL A 148 -7.56 -14.06 14.30
C VAL A 148 -7.92 -15.50 13.96
N ARG A 149 -9.06 -15.98 14.49
CA ARG A 149 -9.64 -17.28 14.18
C ARG A 149 -10.55 -17.23 12.96
N GLY A 150 -11.25 -16.10 12.77
CA GLY A 150 -12.22 -15.92 11.69
C GLY A 150 -12.96 -14.60 11.81
N TYR A 151 -14.00 -14.45 11.00
CA TYR A 151 -14.79 -13.23 10.95
C TYR A 151 -16.27 -13.53 11.08
N LEU A 152 -17.00 -12.62 11.69
CA LEU A 152 -18.47 -12.62 11.78
C LEU A 152 -19.07 -11.78 10.67
N ASP A 153 -20.23 -12.19 10.18
CA ASP A 153 -21.05 -11.43 9.22
C ASP A 153 -20.28 -11.12 7.90
N GLU A 154 -19.57 -12.10 7.37
CA GLU A 154 -18.75 -11.95 6.17
C GLU A 154 -19.57 -11.55 4.93
N ARG A 155 -20.86 -11.92 4.89
CA ARG A 155 -21.77 -11.49 3.82
C ARG A 155 -21.89 -9.96 3.78
N ARG A 156 -22.04 -9.32 4.94
CA ARG A 156 -22.08 -7.85 5.05
C ARG A 156 -20.74 -7.25 4.64
N LEU A 157 -19.62 -7.83 5.09
CA LEU A 157 -18.28 -7.36 4.72
C LEU A 157 -18.05 -7.45 3.20
N SER A 158 -18.55 -8.49 2.55
CA SER A 158 -18.49 -8.63 1.09
C SER A 158 -19.31 -7.53 0.39
N VAL A 159 -20.49 -7.19 0.87
CA VAL A 159 -21.29 -6.08 0.33
C VAL A 159 -20.52 -4.77 0.46
N LEU A 160 -20.03 -4.45 1.66
CA LEU A 160 -19.26 -3.21 1.89
C LEU A 160 -18.00 -3.13 1.04
N ARG A 161 -17.31 -4.26 0.82
CA ARG A 161 -16.16 -4.30 -0.09
C ARG A 161 -16.57 -3.97 -1.52
N ASN A 162 -17.65 -4.55 -2.01
CA ASN A 162 -18.13 -4.31 -3.36
C ASN A 162 -18.60 -2.87 -3.58
N ASP A 163 -19.08 -2.20 -2.54
CA ASP A 163 -19.48 -0.79 -2.60
C ASP A 163 -18.27 0.16 -2.77
N VAL A 164 -17.08 -0.25 -2.33
CA VAL A 164 -15.88 0.62 -2.33
C VAL A 164 -14.77 0.15 -3.25
N LEU A 165 -14.81 -1.09 -3.73
CA LEU A 165 -13.77 -1.67 -4.58
C LEU A 165 -14.22 -1.70 -6.03
N VAL A 166 -13.47 -1.01 -6.87
CA VAL A 166 -13.59 -1.14 -8.34
C VAL A 166 -12.46 -2.04 -8.82
N GLU A 167 -12.82 -3.22 -9.29
CA GLU A 167 -11.87 -4.14 -9.92
C GLU A 167 -11.63 -3.69 -11.37
N MET A 168 -10.36 -3.43 -11.70
CA MET A 168 -9.98 -3.15 -13.09
C MET A 168 -9.64 -4.47 -13.78
N PRO A 169 -10.41 -4.91 -14.77
CA PRO A 169 -10.10 -6.11 -15.51
C PRO A 169 -8.77 -5.92 -16.25
N PHE A 170 -7.80 -6.75 -15.93
CA PHE A 170 -6.49 -6.75 -16.55
C PHE A 170 -6.20 -8.12 -17.15
N LEU A 171 -6.21 -8.17 -18.47
CA LEU A 171 -5.74 -9.35 -19.20
C LEU A 171 -4.22 -9.32 -19.23
N LYS A 172 -3.59 -10.29 -18.57
CA LYS A 172 -2.15 -10.48 -18.71
C LYS A 172 -1.86 -11.02 -20.12
N HIS A 173 -1.16 -10.21 -20.90
CA HIS A 173 -0.63 -10.63 -22.21
C HIS A 173 0.72 -11.36 -22.09
N THR A 174 1.24 -11.53 -20.86
CA THR A 174 2.51 -12.19 -20.58
C THR A 174 2.28 -13.36 -19.63
N GLU A 175 2.81 -14.52 -19.97
CA GLU A 175 2.91 -15.68 -19.07
C GLU A 175 4.14 -15.53 -18.19
N ARG A 176 3.99 -15.87 -16.91
CA ARG A 176 5.11 -15.95 -16.00
C ARG A 176 5.69 -17.36 -16.09
N MET A 177 6.84 -17.50 -16.74
CA MET A 177 7.62 -18.72 -16.70
C MET A 177 8.49 -18.72 -15.44
N ILE A 178 8.33 -19.74 -14.60
CA ILE A 178 9.16 -19.97 -13.42
C ILE A 178 10.02 -21.18 -13.73
N ASN A 179 11.31 -20.97 -13.88
CA ASN A 179 12.29 -22.03 -14.01
C ASN A 179 12.91 -22.30 -12.63
N TYR A 180 12.88 -23.55 -12.21
CA TYR A 180 13.56 -23.99 -11.00
C TYR A 180 14.91 -24.59 -11.43
N PHE A 181 15.97 -24.12 -10.79
CA PHE A 181 17.28 -24.66 -10.97
C PHE A 181 17.75 -25.24 -9.64
N ASP A 182 18.08 -26.51 -9.64
CA ASP A 182 18.76 -27.11 -8.50
C ASP A 182 20.22 -26.69 -8.58
N VAL A 183 20.71 -26.11 -7.50
CA VAL A 183 22.09 -25.64 -7.38
C VAL A 183 22.76 -26.42 -6.27
N ASP A 184 23.83 -27.11 -6.62
CA ASP A 184 24.69 -27.74 -5.62
C ASP A 184 25.34 -26.66 -4.76
N TYR A 185 25.31 -26.85 -3.46
CA TYR A 185 25.95 -25.93 -2.51
C TYR A 185 26.66 -26.70 -1.39
N ASP A 186 27.64 -26.07 -0.77
CA ASP A 186 28.36 -26.62 0.38
C ASP A 186 27.45 -26.60 1.61
N HIS A 187 26.95 -27.78 1.97
CA HIS A 187 26.04 -27.95 3.10
C HIS A 187 26.70 -27.59 4.45
N ASP A 188 28.00 -27.91 4.62
CA ASP A 188 28.72 -27.63 5.86
C ASP A 188 28.93 -26.12 6.04
N LEU A 189 29.31 -25.46 4.98
CA LEU A 189 29.46 -24.00 4.95
C LEU A 189 28.13 -23.29 5.21
N MET A 190 27.04 -23.76 4.59
CA MET A 190 25.70 -23.23 4.81
C MET A 190 25.26 -23.42 6.27
N ASP A 191 25.54 -24.55 6.87
CA ASP A 191 25.23 -24.82 8.28
C ASP A 191 26.00 -23.90 9.25
N VAL A 192 27.25 -23.58 8.93
CA VAL A 192 28.04 -22.60 9.68
C VAL A 192 27.36 -21.23 9.63
N VAL A 193 26.95 -20.77 8.46
CA VAL A 193 26.28 -19.48 8.29
C VAL A 193 24.90 -19.45 8.97
N LEU A 194 24.06 -20.47 8.73
CA LEU A 194 22.66 -20.48 9.19
C LEU A 194 22.51 -20.87 10.66
N LYS A 195 23.16 -21.95 11.09
CA LYS A 195 22.98 -22.53 12.44
C LYS A 195 23.93 -21.90 13.46
N LYS A 196 25.21 -21.78 13.10
CA LYS A 196 26.21 -21.23 14.02
C LYS A 196 26.26 -19.70 14.00
N ARG A 197 25.62 -19.05 13.01
CA ARG A 197 25.66 -17.59 12.82
C ARG A 197 27.08 -17.04 12.72
N TRP A 198 27.95 -17.75 12.02
CA TRP A 198 29.37 -17.46 11.87
C TRP A 198 29.71 -17.10 10.43
N ASN A 199 30.51 -16.05 10.24
CA ASN A 199 31.03 -15.66 8.94
C ASN A 199 32.34 -16.43 8.67
N PRO A 200 32.33 -17.44 7.81
CA PRO A 200 33.49 -18.29 7.59
C PRO A 200 34.62 -17.61 6.80
N TYR A 201 34.36 -16.46 6.18
CA TYR A 201 35.33 -15.72 5.37
C TYR A 201 36.11 -14.68 6.20
N GLU A 202 35.49 -14.13 7.23
CA GLU A 202 36.07 -13.08 8.08
C GLU A 202 36.37 -13.61 9.50
N ASP A 203 36.03 -14.87 9.77
CA ASP A 203 36.21 -15.58 11.05
C ASP A 203 35.63 -14.82 12.25
N GLU A 204 34.39 -14.27 12.07
CA GLU A 204 33.69 -13.53 13.10
C GLU A 204 32.19 -13.86 13.14
N PRO A 205 31.46 -13.55 14.24
CA PRO A 205 30.03 -13.71 14.32
C PRO A 205 29.28 -12.83 13.31
N ILE A 206 28.22 -13.35 12.69
CA ILE A 206 27.36 -12.59 11.78
C ILE A 206 26.62 -11.50 12.54
N LYS A 207 26.78 -10.25 12.13
CA LYS A 207 26.27 -9.05 12.82
C LYS A 207 24.77 -8.83 12.62
N ASN A 208 24.24 -9.23 11.45
CA ASN A 208 22.85 -8.99 11.11
C ASN A 208 22.32 -9.93 10.02
N ILE A 209 21.00 -9.93 9.82
CA ILE A 209 20.33 -10.80 8.85
C ILE A 209 20.74 -10.47 7.40
N SER A 210 21.00 -9.21 7.08
CA SER A 210 21.40 -8.81 5.72
C SER A 210 22.76 -9.36 5.35
N GLU A 211 23.68 -9.41 6.31
CA GLU A 211 24.98 -10.04 6.15
C GLU A 211 24.86 -11.55 5.92
N MET A 212 24.01 -12.22 6.71
CA MET A 212 23.73 -13.63 6.55
C MET A 212 23.25 -13.96 5.12
N PHE A 213 22.25 -13.21 4.60
CA PHE A 213 21.77 -13.40 3.23
C PHE A 213 22.81 -13.11 2.16
N ARG A 214 23.73 -12.17 2.42
CA ARG A 214 24.86 -11.90 1.52
C ARG A 214 25.84 -13.09 1.45
N LEU A 215 26.12 -13.70 2.60
CA LEU A 215 27.01 -14.86 2.68
C LEU A 215 26.39 -16.10 2.00
N MET A 216 25.08 -16.29 2.12
CA MET A 216 24.37 -17.40 1.46
C MET A 216 24.33 -17.29 -0.09
N ARG A 217 24.75 -16.18 -0.66
CA ARG A 217 24.80 -15.95 -2.11
C ARG A 217 26.22 -16.04 -2.69
N LYS A 218 27.21 -16.26 -1.85
CA LYS A 218 28.59 -16.51 -2.24
C LYS A 218 28.84 -17.99 -2.44
#